data_2cac747f540843741f24993b48b04854
#
_entry.id   2cac747f540843741f24993b48b04854
#
_cell.length_a   1.000
_cell.length_b   1.000
_cell.length_c   1.000
_cell.angle_alpha   90.00
_cell.angle_beta   90.00
_cell.angle_gamma   90.00
#
_symmetry.space_group_name_H-M   'P 1'
#
loop_
_entity.id
_entity.type
_entity.pdbx_description
1 polymer ?
#
loop_
_entity_poly.entity_id
_entity_poly.type
_entity_poly.pdbx_seq_one_letter_code
_entity_poly.pdbx_strand_id
1 'polypeptide(L)'
;MNELLPVAGATKGSRCPETILTADGDSLTVTDNTSGHSVRLTPAQLYQYGYEHGDSSVQGLAALDSDGLVMLDLPGEWHTPHLRSFAARAGIPLVDARGRPSRGVHKVLASRAPGWVRLHGLSRPSFTKWRKTAFICAGVIGLCVMAYLAYAGLWAAWRGISWIGRLILDLVDAKWLLVALSPALMVIRPVRARIHRRRVDKGSIVGPPQGPYLAGKGRWKLQIIQRNAVIADFSVGVDINEAFSLLLYSYEDLTGLVVLDRMDHVLHHLPGRWPANDVDRFAKRQELLLVVERLSREEYLDLVKRARTATP
;
A
#
# COMPACT_ATOMS: atom_id res chain seq x y z
N MET A 1 16.70 27.42 13.63
CA MET A 1 15.89 26.21 13.49
C MET A 1 16.21 25.56 12.14
N ASN A 2 16.55 24.28 12.15
CA ASN A 2 16.81 23.54 10.92
C ASN A 2 15.52 22.87 10.48
N GLU A 3 14.76 23.52 9.60
CA GLU A 3 13.49 22.99 9.10
C GLU A 3 13.66 22.51 7.66
N LEU A 4 13.02 21.39 7.34
CA LEU A 4 12.93 20.85 6.00
C LEU A 4 11.47 20.51 5.68
N LEU A 5 11.01 21.02 4.54
CA LEU A 5 9.67 20.77 4.01
C LEU A 5 9.76 19.86 2.77
N PRO A 6 8.77 19.02 2.54
CA PRO A 6 8.68 18.28 1.29
C PRO A 6 8.32 19.21 0.13
N VAL A 7 8.49 18.74 -1.10
CA VAL A 7 8.16 19.51 -2.31
C VAL A 7 6.63 19.68 -2.38
N ALA A 8 6.19 20.94 -2.38
CA ALA A 8 4.78 21.27 -2.56
C ALA A 8 4.34 20.98 -4.01
N GLY A 9 3.19 20.32 -4.17
CA GLY A 9 2.59 20.08 -5.49
C GLY A 9 3.16 18.90 -6.27
N ALA A 10 3.83 17.99 -5.57
CA ALA A 10 4.34 16.75 -6.16
C ALA A 10 3.29 15.98 -6.96
N THR A 11 3.72 15.44 -8.06
CA THR A 11 3.04 14.70 -9.14
C THR A 11 1.73 14.00 -8.77
N LYS A 12 0.74 14.02 -9.69
CA LYS A 12 -0.53 13.29 -9.59
C LYS A 12 -0.32 11.85 -9.12
N GLY A 13 -0.68 11.57 -7.86
CA GLY A 13 -0.56 10.24 -7.24
C GLY A 13 0.41 10.15 -6.06
N SER A 14 1.43 10.99 -5.97
CA SER A 14 2.32 11.12 -4.82
C SER A 14 1.67 12.07 -3.80
N ARG A 15 1.15 11.52 -2.72
CA ARG A 15 0.66 12.33 -1.59
C ARG A 15 1.86 12.66 -0.73
N CYS A 16 2.42 13.86 -0.96
CA CYS A 16 3.41 14.40 -0.07
C CYS A 16 2.76 14.68 1.28
N PRO A 17 3.30 14.16 2.39
CA PRO A 17 2.80 14.55 3.69
C PRO A 17 3.10 16.05 3.90
N GLU A 18 2.14 16.80 4.43
CA GLU A 18 2.38 18.14 4.94
C GLU A 18 3.17 18.04 6.25
N THR A 19 4.40 17.56 6.17
CA THR A 19 5.26 17.34 7.33
C THR A 19 6.40 18.32 7.38
N ILE A 20 6.73 18.77 8.56
CA ILE A 20 7.91 19.57 8.85
C ILE A 20 8.91 18.68 9.59
N LEU A 21 10.12 18.60 9.05
CA LEU A 21 11.24 17.97 9.71
C LEU A 21 12.06 19.03 10.41
N THR A 22 12.27 18.89 11.71
CA THR A 22 13.16 19.75 12.51
C THR A 22 14.22 18.90 13.16
N ALA A 23 15.48 19.33 13.07
CA ALA A 23 16.59 18.67 13.74
C ALA A 23 17.04 19.52 14.93
N ASP A 24 17.21 18.85 16.07
CA ASP A 24 17.73 19.44 17.30
C ASP A 24 18.80 18.51 17.89
N GLY A 25 20.07 18.81 17.59
CA GLY A 25 21.16 17.88 17.85
C GLY A 25 20.95 16.55 17.16
N ASP A 26 21.09 15.44 17.89
CA ASP A 26 20.93 14.07 17.36
C ASP A 26 19.44 13.65 17.19
N SER A 27 18.52 14.52 17.58
CA SER A 27 17.09 14.21 17.50
C SER A 27 16.41 14.85 16.30
N LEU A 28 15.59 14.06 15.64
CA LEU A 28 14.74 14.48 14.53
C LEU A 28 13.28 14.52 15.03
N THR A 29 12.67 15.69 14.96
CA THR A 29 11.23 15.84 15.20
C THR A 29 10.51 15.96 13.88
N VAL A 30 9.51 15.13 13.69
CA VAL A 30 8.66 15.12 12.50
C VAL A 30 7.26 15.53 12.93
N THR A 31 6.78 16.65 12.42
CA THR A 31 5.46 17.19 12.72
C THR A 31 4.60 17.12 11.48
N ASP A 32 3.44 16.48 11.59
CA ASP A 32 2.40 16.51 10.55
C ASP A 32 1.52 17.75 10.77
N ASN A 33 1.63 18.72 9.86
CA ASN A 33 0.85 19.95 9.92
C ASN A 33 -0.65 19.74 9.82
N THR A 34 -1.09 18.62 9.22
CA THR A 34 -2.51 18.36 9.04
C THR A 34 -3.17 17.87 10.32
N SER A 35 -2.48 17.01 11.07
CA SER A 35 -3.00 16.43 12.31
C SER A 35 -2.47 17.09 13.58
N GLY A 36 -1.41 17.90 13.47
CA GLY A 36 -0.66 18.44 14.62
C GLY A 36 0.12 17.38 15.40
N HIS A 37 0.17 16.15 14.88
CA HIS A 37 0.88 15.06 15.54
C HIS A 37 2.38 15.18 15.27
N SER A 38 3.19 15.09 16.34
CA SER A 38 4.63 15.12 16.24
C SER A 38 5.23 13.81 16.78
N VAL A 39 6.26 13.34 16.10
CA VAL A 39 7.05 12.17 16.50
C VAL A 39 8.50 12.60 16.63
N ARG A 40 9.12 12.31 17.77
CA ARG A 40 10.54 12.53 18.01
C ARG A 40 11.28 11.21 17.96
N LEU A 41 12.39 11.17 17.24
CA LEU A 41 13.21 9.99 17.04
C LEU A 41 14.69 10.37 16.88
N THR A 42 15.58 9.41 17.12
CA THR A 42 17.04 9.56 16.97
C THR A 42 17.50 8.60 15.86
N PRO A 43 17.39 9.02 14.59
CA PRO A 43 17.79 8.16 13.49
C PRO A 43 19.32 8.10 13.38
N ALA A 44 19.86 6.92 13.13
CA ALA A 44 21.26 6.76 12.76
C ALA A 44 21.51 7.14 11.29
N GLN A 45 20.48 7.10 10.43
CA GLN A 45 20.61 7.37 9.02
C GLN A 45 19.29 7.83 8.39
N LEU A 46 19.37 8.71 7.39
CA LEU A 46 18.28 9.04 6.48
C LEU A 46 18.45 8.28 5.17
N TYR A 47 17.35 7.75 4.64
CA TYR A 47 17.30 6.95 3.44
C TYR A 47 16.31 7.53 2.45
N GLN A 48 16.80 8.23 1.41
CA GLN A 48 15.97 8.75 0.34
C GLN A 48 15.79 7.67 -0.72
N TYR A 49 14.55 7.31 -1.02
CA TYR A 49 14.23 6.26 -1.98
C TYR A 49 13.34 6.76 -3.11
N GLY A 50 13.46 6.09 -4.26
CA GLY A 50 12.59 6.30 -5.42
C GLY A 50 12.63 5.08 -6.31
N TYR A 51 11.46 4.57 -6.68
CA TYR A 51 11.31 3.42 -7.57
C TYR A 51 10.03 3.51 -8.39
N GLU A 52 10.01 2.87 -9.53
CA GLU A 52 8.82 2.72 -10.35
C GLU A 52 7.97 1.54 -9.88
N HIS A 53 6.67 1.75 -9.84
CA HIS A 53 5.69 0.73 -9.49
C HIS A 53 4.50 0.80 -10.45
N GLY A 54 4.48 -0.07 -11.48
CA GLY A 54 3.56 0.04 -12.61
C GLY A 54 3.73 1.40 -13.31
N ASP A 55 2.63 2.11 -13.55
CA ASP A 55 2.62 3.43 -14.21
C ASP A 55 2.91 4.59 -13.24
N SER A 56 3.29 4.32 -11.99
CA SER A 56 3.50 5.36 -10.97
C SER A 56 4.92 5.31 -10.39
N SER A 57 5.55 6.47 -10.27
CA SER A 57 6.77 6.65 -9.48
C SER A 57 6.40 6.79 -8.00
N VAL A 58 7.10 6.05 -7.16
CA VAL A 58 6.98 6.13 -5.70
C VAL A 58 8.28 6.66 -5.15
N GLN A 59 8.20 7.76 -4.41
CA GLN A 59 9.35 8.40 -3.77
C GLN A 59 9.07 8.60 -2.30
N GLY A 60 10.13 8.74 -1.50
CA GLY A 60 10.00 8.99 -0.08
C GLY A 60 11.34 9.14 0.64
N LEU A 61 11.21 9.41 1.93
CA LEU A 61 12.29 9.49 2.88
C LEU A 61 11.99 8.55 4.05
N ALA A 62 12.93 7.72 4.43
CA ALA A 62 12.83 6.89 5.63
C ALA A 62 13.93 7.24 6.62
N ALA A 63 13.60 7.20 7.91
CA ALA A 63 14.55 7.29 8.99
C ALA A 63 14.88 5.89 9.49
N LEU A 64 16.16 5.55 9.54
CA LEU A 64 16.67 4.23 9.94
C LEU A 64 17.39 4.33 11.29
N ASP A 65 17.29 3.26 12.08
CA ASP A 65 18.06 3.09 13.31
C ASP A 65 19.49 2.58 13.03
N SER A 66 20.25 2.31 14.09
CA SER A 66 21.62 1.77 13.99
C SER A 66 21.70 0.37 13.36
N ASP A 67 20.65 -0.43 13.47
CA ASP A 67 20.53 -1.75 12.85
C ASP A 67 20.03 -1.65 11.40
N GLY A 68 19.77 -0.43 10.93
CA GLY A 68 19.24 -0.13 9.61
C GLY A 68 17.75 -0.43 9.47
N LEU A 69 17.02 -0.64 10.57
CA LEU A 69 15.58 -0.86 10.54
C LEU A 69 14.84 0.48 10.39
N VAL A 70 13.74 0.47 9.66
CA VAL A 70 12.93 1.67 9.41
C VAL A 70 12.12 2.04 10.66
N MET A 71 12.43 3.19 11.24
CA MET A 71 11.69 3.79 12.36
C MET A 71 10.51 4.61 11.87
N LEU A 72 10.70 5.34 10.77
CA LEU A 72 9.71 6.22 10.20
C LEU A 72 9.78 6.18 8.68
N ASP A 73 8.62 6.14 8.00
CA ASP A 73 8.48 6.20 6.56
C ASP A 73 7.62 7.42 6.18
N LEU A 74 8.19 8.30 5.36
CA LEU A 74 7.61 9.55 4.87
C LEU A 74 7.50 9.49 3.35
N PRO A 75 6.44 8.86 2.81
CA PRO A 75 6.25 8.83 1.37
C PRO A 75 5.94 10.23 0.83
N GLY A 76 6.64 10.64 -0.19
CA GLY A 76 6.49 11.95 -0.83
C GLY A 76 7.76 12.36 -1.56
N GLU A 77 7.70 13.45 -2.30
CA GLU A 77 8.86 13.98 -3.02
C GLU A 77 9.66 14.93 -2.14
N TRP A 78 10.97 14.70 -2.05
CA TRP A 78 11.90 15.49 -1.24
C TRP A 78 12.98 16.09 -2.14
N HIS A 79 13.17 17.40 -2.06
CA HIS A 79 14.18 18.10 -2.85
C HIS A 79 15.59 17.73 -2.35
N THR A 80 16.30 16.96 -3.14
CA THR A 80 17.58 16.34 -2.74
C THR A 80 18.65 17.32 -2.25
N PRO A 81 18.89 18.48 -2.90
CA PRO A 81 19.86 19.46 -2.39
C PRO A 81 19.48 19.97 -1.00
N HIS A 82 18.20 20.27 -0.75
CA HIS A 82 17.73 20.72 0.55
C HIS A 82 17.85 19.62 1.61
N LEU A 83 17.48 18.39 1.26
CA LEU A 83 17.61 17.24 2.14
C LEU A 83 19.08 16.96 2.50
N ARG A 84 19.98 17.05 1.52
CA ARG A 84 21.42 16.85 1.73
C ARG A 84 22.00 17.93 2.65
N SER A 85 21.61 19.18 2.44
CA SER A 85 22.01 20.30 3.31
C SER A 85 21.44 20.17 4.72
N PHE A 86 20.20 19.71 4.85
CA PHE A 86 19.56 19.45 6.14
C PHE A 86 20.27 18.31 6.89
N ALA A 87 20.50 17.18 6.23
CA ALA A 87 21.17 16.03 6.80
C ALA A 87 22.60 16.36 7.28
N ALA A 88 23.36 17.11 6.47
CA ALA A 88 24.70 17.57 6.81
C ALA A 88 24.70 18.49 8.06
N ARG A 89 23.74 19.41 8.18
CA ARG A 89 23.62 20.28 9.36
C ARG A 89 23.15 19.52 10.61
N ALA A 90 22.30 18.50 10.43
CA ALA A 90 21.83 17.64 11.50
C ALA A 90 22.88 16.60 11.92
N GLY A 91 24.00 16.45 11.21
CA GLY A 91 24.97 15.42 11.47
C GLY A 91 24.49 13.99 11.18
N ILE A 92 23.38 13.85 10.42
CA ILE A 92 22.77 12.55 10.13
C ILE A 92 23.20 12.10 8.72
N PRO A 93 23.82 10.92 8.57
CA PRO A 93 24.18 10.39 7.25
C PRO A 93 22.97 10.25 6.32
N LEU A 94 23.10 10.63 5.06
CA LEU A 94 22.06 10.49 4.04
C LEU A 94 22.50 9.48 2.99
N VAL A 95 21.68 8.45 2.78
CA VAL A 95 21.82 7.50 1.67
C VAL A 95 20.80 7.83 0.60
N ASP A 96 21.29 8.10 -0.61
CA ASP A 96 20.46 8.27 -1.80
C ASP A 96 20.31 6.90 -2.50
N ALA A 97 19.13 6.35 -2.42
CA ALA A 97 18.77 5.06 -3.02
C ALA A 97 17.81 5.21 -4.22
N ARG A 98 17.64 6.42 -4.74
CA ARG A 98 16.90 6.64 -5.98
C ARG A 98 17.68 6.02 -7.14
N GLY A 99 16.99 5.30 -8.00
CA GLY A 99 17.64 4.54 -9.08
C GLY A 99 18.09 3.13 -8.68
N ARG A 100 17.96 2.74 -7.41
CA ARG A 100 18.10 1.33 -7.04
C ARG A 100 16.91 0.51 -7.55
N PRO A 101 17.11 -0.79 -7.85
CA PRO A 101 16.01 -1.67 -8.20
C PRO A 101 14.89 -1.62 -7.15
N SER A 102 13.64 -1.57 -7.60
CA SER A 102 12.45 -1.51 -6.71
C SER A 102 12.46 -2.59 -5.64
N ARG A 103 12.92 -3.81 -5.97
CA ARG A 103 13.04 -4.91 -5.02
C ARG A 103 13.99 -4.61 -3.85
N GLY A 104 15.14 -3.99 -4.13
CA GLY A 104 16.10 -3.60 -3.09
C GLY A 104 15.52 -2.56 -2.14
N VAL A 105 14.82 -1.56 -2.67
CA VAL A 105 14.14 -0.55 -1.87
C VAL A 105 13.03 -1.18 -1.03
N HIS A 106 12.22 -2.06 -1.60
CA HIS A 106 11.17 -2.78 -0.87
C HIS A 106 11.72 -3.62 0.29
N LYS A 107 12.85 -4.27 0.11
CA LYS A 107 13.50 -5.05 1.18
C LYS A 107 13.90 -4.18 2.37
N VAL A 108 14.46 -2.99 2.10
CA VAL A 108 14.79 -2.02 3.16
C VAL A 108 13.51 -1.52 3.85
N LEU A 109 12.49 -1.10 3.09
CA LEU A 109 11.24 -0.59 3.64
C LEU A 109 10.39 -1.66 4.37
N ALA A 110 10.62 -2.92 4.08
CA ALA A 110 10.01 -4.05 4.78
C ALA A 110 10.64 -4.31 6.16
N SER A 111 11.88 -3.87 6.37
CA SER A 111 12.64 -4.07 7.62
C SER A 111 12.28 -2.97 8.61
N ARG A 112 11.35 -3.22 9.52
CA ARG A 112 10.78 -2.22 10.43
C ARG A 112 11.36 -2.34 11.82
N ALA A 113 11.60 -1.19 12.47
CA ALA A 113 11.93 -1.15 13.89
C ALA A 113 10.65 -1.24 14.75
N PRO A 114 10.72 -1.76 15.99
CA PRO A 114 9.63 -1.63 16.95
C PRO A 114 9.21 -0.17 17.10
N GLY A 115 7.91 0.07 17.24
CA GLY A 115 7.37 1.44 17.23
C GLY A 115 7.38 2.14 15.88
N TRP A 116 7.64 1.40 14.79
CA TRP A 116 7.60 1.94 13.43
C TRP A 116 6.32 2.71 13.12
N VAL A 117 6.49 3.90 12.57
CA VAL A 117 5.39 4.78 12.17
C VAL A 117 5.49 5.08 10.67
N ARG A 118 4.35 5.07 10.00
CA ARG A 118 4.22 5.59 8.66
C ARG A 118 3.34 6.82 8.66
N LEU A 119 3.92 7.97 8.40
CA LEU A 119 3.16 9.19 8.22
C LEU A 119 2.64 9.24 6.79
N HIS A 120 1.34 9.11 6.67
CA HIS A 120 0.64 9.39 5.42
C HIS A 120 0.20 10.83 5.46
N GLY A 121 0.82 11.69 4.68
CA GLY A 121 0.30 13.03 4.48
C GLY A 121 -1.13 13.00 3.94
N LEU A 122 -1.94 13.91 4.45
CA LEU A 122 -3.36 14.07 4.24
C LEU A 122 -4.18 12.91 4.85
N SER A 123 -4.66 13.13 6.06
CA SER A 123 -5.85 12.45 6.52
C SER A 123 -6.88 12.60 5.40
N ARG A 124 -7.34 11.50 4.83
CA ARG A 124 -8.47 11.55 3.88
C ARG A 124 -9.55 12.37 4.58
N PRO A 125 -10.10 13.43 3.94
CA PRO A 125 -11.16 14.20 4.57
C PRO A 125 -12.19 13.19 5.06
N SER A 126 -12.37 13.09 6.36
CA SER A 126 -13.41 12.26 6.93
C SER A 126 -14.69 12.95 6.51
N PHE A 127 -15.31 12.45 5.44
CA PHE A 127 -16.63 12.93 5.07
C PHE A 127 -17.50 12.77 6.30
N THR A 128 -17.93 13.88 6.88
CA THR A 128 -18.91 13.90 7.97
C THR A 128 -20.01 12.91 7.62
N LYS A 129 -20.53 12.16 8.58
CA LYS A 129 -21.59 11.14 8.37
C LYS A 129 -22.71 11.70 7.49
N TRP A 130 -23.04 12.98 7.67
CA TRP A 130 -24.05 13.71 6.88
C TRP A 130 -23.68 13.83 5.39
N ARG A 131 -22.42 14.12 5.05
CA ARG A 131 -21.96 14.15 3.65
C ARG A 131 -21.98 12.77 3.01
N LYS A 132 -21.67 11.71 3.75
CA LYS A 132 -21.80 10.33 3.26
C LYS A 132 -23.27 9.99 2.95
N THR A 133 -24.19 10.37 3.86
CA THR A 133 -25.62 10.17 3.66
C THR A 133 -26.15 10.99 2.48
N ALA A 134 -25.77 12.28 2.38
CA ALA A 134 -26.14 13.12 1.26
C ALA A 134 -25.63 12.58 -0.09
N PHE A 135 -24.40 12.06 -0.15
CA PHE A 135 -23.88 11.42 -1.36
C PHE A 135 -24.61 10.12 -1.71
N ILE A 136 -24.99 9.32 -0.71
CA ILE A 136 -25.79 8.10 -0.92
C ILE A 136 -27.18 8.47 -1.44
N CYS A 137 -27.85 9.46 -0.83
CA CYS A 137 -29.16 9.94 -1.29
C CYS A 137 -29.09 10.51 -2.71
N ALA A 138 -28.10 11.35 -3.01
CA ALA A 138 -27.88 11.87 -4.36
C ALA A 138 -27.62 10.75 -5.39
N GLY A 139 -26.88 9.71 -4.99
CA GLY A 139 -26.63 8.52 -5.81
C GLY A 139 -27.90 7.72 -6.10
N VAL A 140 -28.75 7.53 -5.07
CA VAL A 140 -30.04 6.82 -5.22
C VAL A 140 -30.98 7.64 -6.12
N ILE A 141 -31.08 8.95 -5.90
CA ILE A 141 -31.90 9.85 -6.74
C ILE A 141 -31.41 9.82 -8.19
N GLY A 142 -30.09 9.90 -8.42
CA GLY A 142 -29.49 9.80 -9.75
C GLY A 142 -29.83 8.48 -10.44
N LEU A 143 -29.80 7.38 -9.69
CA LEU A 143 -30.14 6.04 -10.21
C LEU A 143 -31.62 5.91 -10.54
N CYS A 144 -32.51 6.48 -9.72
CA CYS A 144 -33.94 6.53 -9.99
C CYS A 144 -34.25 7.41 -11.22
N VAL A 145 -33.58 8.56 -11.36
CA VAL A 145 -33.73 9.44 -12.54
C VAL A 145 -33.25 8.73 -13.80
N MET A 146 -32.09 8.04 -13.74
CA MET A 146 -31.57 7.25 -14.88
C MET A 146 -32.50 6.09 -15.25
N ALA A 147 -33.03 5.38 -14.26
CA ALA A 147 -34.02 4.31 -14.50
C ALA A 147 -35.29 4.85 -15.10
N TYR A 148 -35.79 6.02 -14.65
CA TYR A 148 -36.93 6.69 -15.21
C TYR A 148 -36.66 7.14 -16.65
N LEU A 149 -35.52 7.76 -16.93
CA LEU A 149 -35.13 8.20 -18.27
C LEU A 149 -34.93 7.00 -19.22
N ALA A 150 -34.37 5.90 -18.75
CA ALA A 150 -34.26 4.67 -19.52
C ALA A 150 -35.64 4.06 -19.83
N TYR A 151 -36.53 4.05 -18.82
CA TYR A 151 -37.90 3.60 -19.00
C TYR A 151 -38.67 4.51 -19.96
N ALA A 152 -38.59 5.85 -19.79
CA ALA A 152 -39.21 6.83 -20.67
C ALA A 152 -38.60 6.79 -22.09
N GLY A 153 -37.30 6.59 -22.21
CA GLY A 153 -36.57 6.42 -23.44
C GLY A 153 -36.98 5.14 -24.23
N LEU A 154 -37.11 4.02 -23.49
CA LEU A 154 -37.67 2.77 -24.05
C LEU A 154 -39.11 2.95 -24.56
N TRP A 155 -39.91 3.71 -23.87
CA TRP A 155 -41.31 4.00 -24.26
C TRP A 155 -41.38 4.96 -25.44
N ALA A 156 -40.48 5.95 -25.49
CA ALA A 156 -40.37 6.86 -26.65
C ALA A 156 -39.76 6.20 -27.90
N ALA A 157 -38.80 5.27 -27.71
CA ALA A 157 -38.22 4.47 -28.79
C ALA A 157 -39.25 3.58 -29.47
N TRP A 158 -40.23 3.10 -28.73
CA TRP A 158 -41.38 2.37 -29.29
C TRP A 158 -42.26 3.25 -30.19
N ARG A 159 -42.22 4.60 -30.01
CA ARG A 159 -43.01 5.55 -30.79
C ARG A 159 -42.28 6.33 -31.87
N GLY A 160 -40.93 6.27 -31.95
CA GLY A 160 -40.20 7.00 -33.00
C GLY A 160 -38.68 6.96 -32.86
N ILE A 161 -38.06 6.09 -33.63
CA ILE A 161 -36.64 5.71 -33.57
C ILE A 161 -35.65 6.84 -33.96
N SER A 162 -36.08 7.93 -34.61
CA SER A 162 -35.17 8.89 -35.23
C SER A 162 -34.68 10.04 -34.32
N TRP A 163 -35.36 10.31 -33.21
CA TRP A 163 -35.03 11.44 -32.32
C TRP A 163 -34.03 11.07 -31.21
N ILE A 164 -34.02 9.79 -30.83
CA ILE A 164 -33.21 9.27 -29.68
C ILE A 164 -31.73 9.17 -30.03
N GLY A 165 -31.37 8.89 -31.26
CA GLY A 165 -29.99 8.84 -31.70
C GLY A 165 -29.23 10.16 -31.49
N ARG A 166 -29.89 11.28 -31.68
CA ARG A 166 -29.29 12.61 -31.43
C ARG A 166 -29.18 12.93 -29.95
N LEU A 167 -30.18 12.59 -29.16
CA LEU A 167 -30.16 12.81 -27.71
C LEU A 167 -29.09 12.00 -27.00
N ILE A 168 -28.83 10.76 -27.45
CA ILE A 168 -27.75 9.90 -26.91
C ILE A 168 -26.38 10.45 -27.30
N LEU A 169 -26.21 10.96 -28.52
CA LEU A 169 -24.96 11.57 -28.98
C LEU A 169 -24.64 12.86 -28.21
N ASP A 170 -25.66 13.70 -27.97
CA ASP A 170 -25.49 14.91 -27.13
C ASP A 170 -25.26 14.59 -25.63
N LEU A 171 -25.76 13.45 -25.14
CA LEU A 171 -25.49 12.98 -23.75
C LEU A 171 -24.10 12.39 -23.61
N VAL A 172 -23.53 11.80 -24.64
CA VAL A 172 -22.18 11.23 -24.65
C VAL A 172 -21.11 12.32 -24.59
N ASP A 173 -21.39 13.50 -25.15
CA ASP A 173 -20.49 14.65 -25.06
C ASP A 173 -20.52 15.34 -23.68
N ALA A 174 -21.33 14.86 -22.78
CA ALA A 174 -21.60 15.52 -21.51
C ALA A 174 -20.73 14.96 -20.37
N LYS A 175 -20.05 15.84 -19.71
CA LYS A 175 -19.47 15.70 -18.38
C LYS A 175 -20.44 15.06 -17.33
N TRP A 176 -21.72 14.97 -17.66
CA TRP A 176 -22.80 14.31 -16.91
C TRP A 176 -22.67 12.79 -16.83
N LEU A 177 -21.99 12.14 -17.78
CA LEU A 177 -21.74 10.70 -17.73
C LEU A 177 -20.80 10.35 -16.57
N LEU A 178 -19.85 11.22 -16.26
CA LEU A 178 -18.97 11.10 -15.07
C LEU A 178 -19.74 11.26 -13.77
N VAL A 179 -20.74 12.16 -13.72
CA VAL A 179 -21.60 12.35 -12.56
C VAL A 179 -22.56 11.17 -12.40
N ALA A 180 -23.13 10.65 -13.48
CA ALA A 180 -23.99 9.47 -13.47
C ALA A 180 -23.25 8.16 -13.14
N LEU A 181 -21.95 8.04 -13.51
CA LEU A 181 -21.11 6.91 -13.15
C LEU A 181 -20.57 6.99 -11.71
N SER A 182 -20.65 8.15 -11.06
CA SER A 182 -20.21 8.34 -9.67
C SER A 182 -20.88 7.39 -8.66
N PRO A 183 -22.20 7.11 -8.73
CA PRO A 183 -22.83 6.09 -7.88
C PRO A 183 -22.34 4.67 -8.16
N ALA A 184 -22.09 4.33 -9.42
CA ALA A 184 -21.54 3.03 -9.79
C ALA A 184 -20.13 2.81 -9.19
N LEU A 185 -19.30 3.85 -9.15
CA LEU A 185 -17.98 3.81 -8.49
C LEU A 185 -18.09 3.59 -6.99
N MET A 186 -19.17 4.08 -6.33
CA MET A 186 -19.41 3.83 -4.91
C MET A 186 -19.80 2.36 -4.63
N VAL A 187 -20.51 1.72 -5.56
CA VAL A 187 -20.91 0.30 -5.44
C VAL A 187 -19.73 -0.64 -5.75
N ILE A 188 -18.81 -0.23 -6.62
CA ILE A 188 -17.65 -1.07 -7.00
C ILE A 188 -16.76 -1.37 -5.80
N ARG A 189 -16.53 -0.41 -4.89
CA ARG A 189 -15.68 -0.63 -3.70
C ARG A 189 -16.23 -1.71 -2.75
N PRO A 190 -17.49 -1.67 -2.29
CA PRO A 190 -18.03 -2.70 -1.42
C PRO A 190 -18.15 -4.06 -2.14
N VAL A 191 -18.45 -4.07 -3.44
CA VAL A 191 -18.48 -5.31 -4.24
C VAL A 191 -17.08 -5.93 -4.33
N ARG A 192 -16.05 -5.14 -4.64
CA ARG A 192 -14.65 -5.63 -4.64
C ARG A 192 -14.23 -6.15 -3.27
N ALA A 193 -14.57 -5.43 -2.19
CA ALA A 193 -14.28 -5.88 -0.83
C ALA A 193 -14.99 -7.22 -0.51
N ARG A 194 -16.24 -7.39 -0.96
CA ARG A 194 -17.01 -8.63 -0.78
C ARG A 194 -16.43 -9.79 -1.58
N ILE A 195 -16.02 -9.54 -2.84
CA ILE A 195 -15.34 -10.55 -3.66
C ILE A 195 -14.00 -10.93 -3.04
N HIS A 196 -13.21 -9.94 -2.58
CA HIS A 196 -11.95 -10.20 -1.89
C HIS A 196 -12.16 -11.08 -0.66
N ARG A 197 -13.11 -10.72 0.21
CA ARG A 197 -13.44 -11.49 1.41
C ARG A 197 -13.86 -12.94 1.09
N ARG A 198 -14.71 -13.13 0.07
CA ARG A 198 -15.07 -14.49 -0.39
C ARG A 198 -13.86 -15.29 -0.89
N ARG A 199 -12.88 -14.65 -1.51
CA ARG A 199 -11.64 -15.31 -1.94
C ARG A 199 -10.73 -15.66 -0.75
N VAL A 200 -10.69 -14.80 0.27
CA VAL A 200 -10.00 -15.08 1.55
C VAL A 200 -10.69 -16.25 2.26
N ASP A 201 -12.01 -16.24 2.36
CA ASP A 201 -12.79 -17.33 2.98
C ASP A 201 -12.57 -18.68 2.28
N LYS A 202 -12.33 -18.64 0.97
CA LYS A 202 -11.98 -19.83 0.17
C LYS A 202 -10.49 -20.21 0.26
N GLY A 203 -9.66 -19.44 0.96
CA GLY A 203 -8.21 -19.67 1.03
C GLY A 203 -7.46 -19.49 -0.28
N SER A 204 -8.04 -18.83 -1.28
CA SER A 204 -7.35 -18.57 -2.55
C SER A 204 -6.47 -17.33 -2.52
N ILE A 205 -6.71 -16.44 -1.58
CA ILE A 205 -5.90 -15.27 -1.29
C ILE A 205 -5.81 -15.06 0.22
N VAL A 206 -4.75 -14.39 0.68
CA VAL A 206 -4.61 -13.96 2.07
C VAL A 206 -3.95 -12.58 2.11
N GLY A 207 -4.45 -11.71 2.98
CA GLY A 207 -3.96 -10.35 3.18
C GLY A 207 -5.01 -9.27 2.94
N PRO A 208 -4.65 -8.01 3.23
CA PRO A 208 -5.57 -6.89 3.14
C PRO A 208 -5.87 -6.49 1.68
N PRO A 209 -7.08 -6.01 1.37
CA PRO A 209 -7.49 -5.71 -0.01
C PRO A 209 -6.74 -4.53 -0.65
N GLN A 210 -6.08 -3.69 0.14
CA GLN A 210 -5.34 -2.51 -0.34
C GLN A 210 -3.82 -2.59 -0.12
N GLY A 211 -3.36 -3.57 0.66
CA GLY A 211 -1.95 -3.84 0.92
C GLY A 211 -1.41 -4.97 0.05
N PRO A 212 -0.18 -5.40 0.31
CA PRO A 212 0.32 -6.61 -0.30
C PRO A 212 -0.51 -7.81 0.18
N TYR A 213 -0.91 -8.68 -0.74
CA TYR A 213 -1.60 -9.92 -0.43
C TYR A 213 -1.00 -11.06 -1.25
N LEU A 214 -1.08 -12.27 -0.69
CA LEU A 214 -0.70 -13.50 -1.38
C LEU A 214 -1.90 -14.03 -2.14
N ALA A 215 -1.67 -14.50 -3.35
CA ALA A 215 -2.68 -15.15 -4.19
C ALA A 215 -2.12 -16.46 -4.75
N GLY A 216 -2.85 -17.54 -4.57
CA GLY A 216 -2.57 -18.80 -5.25
C GLY A 216 -3.13 -18.78 -6.66
N LYS A 217 -2.28 -18.96 -7.67
CA LYS A 217 -2.67 -19.11 -9.07
C LYS A 217 -2.57 -20.60 -9.46
N GLY A 218 -3.68 -21.31 -9.26
CA GLY A 218 -3.66 -22.76 -9.36
C GLY A 218 -3.02 -23.40 -8.11
N ARG A 219 -2.46 -24.59 -8.28
CA ARG A 219 -1.89 -25.41 -7.20
C ARG A 219 -0.39 -25.19 -7.01
N TRP A 220 0.27 -24.62 -8.05
CA TRP A 220 1.73 -24.61 -8.17
C TRP A 220 2.35 -23.22 -8.24
N LYS A 221 1.54 -22.16 -8.11
CA LYS A 221 2.07 -20.77 -8.21
C LYS A 221 1.52 -19.90 -7.10
N LEU A 222 2.44 -19.19 -6.47
CA LEU A 222 2.19 -18.20 -5.43
C LEU A 222 2.57 -16.82 -5.96
N GLN A 223 1.63 -15.89 -5.97
CA GLN A 223 1.86 -14.52 -6.41
C GLN A 223 1.70 -13.54 -5.25
N ILE A 224 2.59 -12.58 -5.16
CA ILE A 224 2.46 -11.43 -4.25
C ILE A 224 1.98 -10.26 -5.08
N ILE A 225 0.80 -9.74 -4.72
CA ILE A 225 0.13 -8.68 -5.45
C ILE A 225 -0.01 -7.46 -4.55
N GLN A 226 0.41 -6.29 -5.04
CA GLN A 226 0.22 -5.01 -4.39
C GLN A 226 -0.33 -4.00 -5.38
N ARG A 227 -1.41 -3.31 -5.04
CA ARG A 227 -2.07 -2.31 -5.90
C ARG A 227 -2.35 -2.82 -7.32
N ASN A 228 -2.80 -4.08 -7.44
CA ASN A 228 -3.06 -4.80 -8.70
C ASN A 228 -1.82 -5.15 -9.56
N ALA A 229 -0.62 -4.85 -9.10
CA ALA A 229 0.60 -5.29 -9.74
C ALA A 229 1.16 -6.53 -9.04
N VAL A 230 1.69 -7.48 -9.82
CA VAL A 230 2.43 -8.62 -9.28
C VAL A 230 3.84 -8.15 -8.95
N ILE A 231 4.22 -8.23 -7.67
CA ILE A 231 5.55 -7.84 -7.19
C ILE A 231 6.51 -9.01 -7.28
N ALA A 232 6.03 -10.21 -6.95
CA ALA A 232 6.80 -11.43 -6.98
C ALA A 232 5.92 -12.62 -7.37
N ASP A 233 6.50 -13.59 -8.04
CA ASP A 233 5.88 -14.83 -8.48
C ASP A 233 6.82 -15.98 -8.12
N PHE A 234 6.30 -17.01 -7.45
CA PHE A 234 7.06 -18.18 -7.00
C PHE A 234 6.33 -19.45 -7.41
N SER A 235 7.07 -20.47 -7.80
CA SER A 235 6.54 -21.83 -7.84
C SER A 235 6.35 -22.35 -6.42
N VAL A 236 5.36 -23.21 -6.22
CA VAL A 236 5.17 -23.96 -4.96
C VAL A 236 5.76 -25.34 -5.15
N GLY A 237 6.68 -25.74 -4.29
CA GLY A 237 7.35 -27.02 -4.41
C GLY A 237 8.45 -27.23 -3.37
N VAL A 238 9.32 -28.18 -3.63
CA VAL A 238 10.37 -28.62 -2.72
C VAL A 238 11.77 -28.23 -3.17
N ASP A 239 11.88 -27.60 -4.35
CA ASP A 239 13.17 -27.18 -4.91
C ASP A 239 13.63 -25.84 -4.31
N ILE A 240 14.90 -25.51 -4.56
CA ILE A 240 15.48 -24.24 -4.12
C ILE A 240 14.79 -23.08 -4.85
N ASN A 241 14.46 -22.03 -4.11
CA ASN A 241 13.68 -20.87 -4.56
C ASN A 241 12.19 -21.15 -4.87
N GLU A 242 11.67 -22.32 -4.53
CA GLU A 242 10.25 -22.60 -4.54
C GLU A 242 9.63 -22.35 -3.15
N ALA A 243 8.42 -21.81 -3.13
CA ALA A 243 7.70 -21.58 -1.88
C ALA A 243 7.31 -22.92 -1.24
N PHE A 244 7.85 -23.21 -0.08
CA PHE A 244 7.59 -24.43 0.68
C PHE A 244 6.84 -24.15 1.96
N SER A 245 7.19 -23.08 2.68
CA SER A 245 6.60 -22.74 3.96
C SER A 245 6.26 -21.28 4.10
N LEU A 246 5.34 -20.99 5.01
CA LEU A 246 4.97 -19.65 5.44
C LEU A 246 5.31 -19.51 6.91
N LEU A 247 6.15 -18.52 7.26
CA LEU A 247 6.43 -18.14 8.64
C LEU A 247 5.61 -16.92 9.01
N LEU A 248 4.64 -17.10 9.90
CA LEU A 248 3.90 -16.02 10.54
C LEU A 248 4.60 -15.66 11.84
N TYR A 249 5.25 -14.50 11.88
CA TYR A 249 6.03 -14.09 13.04
C TYR A 249 5.39 -12.93 13.80
N SER A 250 5.75 -12.82 15.07
CA SER A 250 5.51 -11.65 15.91
C SER A 250 6.80 -11.29 16.66
N TYR A 251 7.14 -10.00 16.66
CA TYR A 251 8.27 -9.44 17.43
C TYR A 251 7.82 -8.11 18.01
N GLU A 252 7.71 -8.02 19.35
CA GLU A 252 7.13 -6.88 20.06
C GLU A 252 5.77 -6.46 19.48
N ASP A 253 5.64 -5.24 18.93
CA ASP A 253 4.46 -4.73 18.25
C ASP A 253 4.43 -5.03 16.75
N LEU A 254 5.50 -5.60 16.21
CA LEU A 254 5.62 -5.97 14.82
C LEU A 254 5.08 -7.37 14.57
N THR A 255 4.41 -7.50 13.44
CA THR A 255 3.97 -8.79 12.91
C THR A 255 4.25 -8.84 11.41
N GLY A 256 4.41 -10.03 10.87
CA GLY A 256 4.62 -10.18 9.44
C GLY A 256 4.50 -11.63 8.98
N LEU A 257 4.51 -11.79 7.68
CA LEU A 257 4.50 -13.07 7.00
C LEU A 257 5.72 -13.18 6.10
N VAL A 258 6.40 -14.30 6.16
CA VAL A 258 7.58 -14.59 5.34
C VAL A 258 7.29 -15.82 4.50
N VAL A 259 7.65 -15.77 3.23
CA VAL A 259 7.64 -16.92 2.34
C VAL A 259 9.04 -17.52 2.36
N LEU A 260 9.14 -18.79 2.67
CA LEU A 260 10.40 -19.53 2.77
C LEU A 260 10.44 -20.68 1.78
N ASP A 261 11.64 -21.04 1.33
CA ASP A 261 11.89 -22.29 0.63
C ASP A 261 12.11 -23.45 1.63
N ARG A 262 12.38 -24.64 1.13
CA ARG A 262 12.64 -25.84 1.95
C ARG A 262 13.88 -25.73 2.83
N MET A 263 14.83 -24.88 2.49
CA MET A 263 16.08 -24.65 3.22
C MET A 263 16.00 -23.45 4.17
N ASP A 264 14.78 -22.96 4.43
CA ASP A 264 14.50 -21.77 5.26
C ASP A 264 15.12 -20.48 4.71
N HIS A 265 15.43 -20.44 3.39
CA HIS A 265 15.81 -19.19 2.76
C HIS A 265 14.59 -18.30 2.56
N VAL A 266 14.77 -17.02 2.87
CA VAL A 266 13.71 -16.01 2.73
C VAL A 266 13.51 -15.68 1.25
N LEU A 267 12.39 -16.08 0.68
CA LEU A 267 12.01 -15.69 -0.68
C LEU A 267 11.37 -14.28 -0.70
N HIS A 268 10.50 -14.00 0.28
CA HIS A 268 9.87 -12.69 0.39
C HIS A 268 9.39 -12.40 1.80
N HIS A 269 9.52 -11.13 2.22
CA HIS A 269 9.11 -10.64 3.53
C HIS A 269 7.96 -9.63 3.40
N LEU A 270 6.86 -9.89 4.10
CA LEU A 270 5.61 -9.13 4.06
C LEU A 270 5.27 -8.63 5.46
N PRO A 271 5.80 -7.48 5.89
CA PRO A 271 5.48 -6.93 7.20
C PRO A 271 4.03 -6.41 7.24
N GLY A 272 3.35 -6.63 8.37
CA GLY A 272 1.99 -6.18 8.61
C GLY A 272 1.16 -7.22 9.34
N ARG A 273 -0.09 -6.88 9.63
CA ARG A 273 -1.00 -7.77 10.36
C ARG A 273 -1.62 -8.80 9.43
N TRP A 274 -1.42 -10.06 9.75
CA TRP A 274 -1.93 -11.21 9.02
C TRP A 274 -2.81 -12.04 9.96
N PRO A 275 -4.12 -12.21 9.68
CA PRO A 275 -4.99 -13.06 10.49
C PRO A 275 -4.55 -14.52 10.39
N ALA A 276 -4.16 -15.13 11.51
CA ALA A 276 -3.61 -16.49 11.54
C ALA A 276 -4.57 -17.51 10.90
N ASN A 277 -5.87 -17.40 11.17
CA ASN A 277 -6.88 -18.29 10.59
C ASN A 277 -6.99 -18.20 9.06
N ASP A 278 -6.76 -17.01 8.50
CA ASP A 278 -6.80 -16.80 7.05
C ASP A 278 -5.53 -17.34 6.40
N VAL A 279 -4.38 -17.16 7.08
CA VAL A 279 -3.08 -17.70 6.64
C VAL A 279 -3.10 -19.23 6.70
N ASP A 280 -3.66 -19.83 7.75
CA ASP A 280 -3.78 -21.30 7.89
C ASP A 280 -4.65 -21.90 6.76
N ARG A 281 -5.82 -21.30 6.49
CA ARG A 281 -6.67 -21.73 5.37
C ARG A 281 -5.98 -21.62 4.02
N PHE A 282 -5.22 -20.55 3.83
CA PHE A 282 -4.45 -20.34 2.61
C PHE A 282 -3.32 -21.36 2.49
N ALA A 283 -2.54 -21.59 3.54
CA ALA A 283 -1.44 -22.53 3.58
C ALA A 283 -1.93 -23.96 3.28
N LYS A 284 -3.00 -24.40 3.95
CA LYS A 284 -3.63 -25.71 3.70
C LYS A 284 -4.09 -25.89 2.25
N ARG A 285 -4.67 -24.84 1.66
CA ARG A 285 -5.12 -24.90 0.26
C ARG A 285 -4.00 -24.96 -0.75
N GLN A 286 -2.87 -24.27 -0.46
CA GLN A 286 -1.70 -24.21 -1.34
C GLN A 286 -0.68 -25.31 -1.01
N GLU A 287 -1.00 -26.22 -0.07
CA GLU A 287 -0.10 -27.30 0.38
C GLU A 287 1.23 -26.78 0.94
N LEU A 288 1.21 -25.57 1.57
CA LEU A 288 2.35 -24.97 2.21
C LEU A 288 2.37 -25.30 3.71
N LEU A 289 3.56 -25.49 4.28
CA LEU A 289 3.73 -25.59 5.71
C LEU A 289 3.51 -24.22 6.37
N LEU A 290 2.75 -24.15 7.44
CA LEU A 290 2.61 -22.93 8.25
C LEU A 290 3.35 -23.08 9.56
N VAL A 291 4.26 -22.17 9.81
CA VAL A 291 4.99 -22.02 11.07
C VAL A 291 4.56 -20.69 11.71
N VAL A 292 4.25 -20.71 13.00
CA VAL A 292 3.88 -19.51 13.77
C VAL A 292 4.86 -19.35 14.92
N GLU A 293 5.59 -18.26 14.93
CA GLU A 293 6.66 -18.03 15.90
C GLU A 293 6.64 -16.63 16.50
N ARG A 294 7.09 -16.54 17.74
CA ARG A 294 7.43 -15.29 18.40
C ARG A 294 8.94 -15.16 18.42
N LEU A 295 9.43 -14.17 17.67
CA LEU A 295 10.86 -13.96 17.51
C LEU A 295 11.45 -13.13 18.66
N SER A 296 12.66 -13.46 19.08
CA SER A 296 13.54 -12.59 19.83
C SER A 296 14.12 -11.48 18.94
N ARG A 297 14.79 -10.49 19.55
CA ARG A 297 15.46 -9.43 18.80
C ARG A 297 16.50 -9.98 17.83
N GLU A 298 17.31 -10.92 18.29
CA GLU A 298 18.40 -11.50 17.49
C GLU A 298 17.85 -12.28 16.28
N GLU A 299 16.84 -13.11 16.50
CA GLU A 299 16.16 -13.87 15.44
C GLU A 299 15.48 -12.94 14.42
N TYR A 300 14.86 -11.85 14.89
CA TYR A 300 14.25 -10.87 13.99
C TYR A 300 15.31 -10.15 13.15
N LEU A 301 16.43 -9.72 13.74
CA LEU A 301 17.52 -9.07 13.01
C LEU A 301 18.14 -10.02 11.97
N ASP A 302 18.32 -11.29 12.33
CA ASP A 302 18.82 -12.31 11.39
C ASP A 302 17.83 -12.56 10.25
N LEU A 303 16.53 -12.67 10.56
CA LEU A 303 15.47 -12.78 9.56
C LEU A 303 15.49 -11.61 8.56
N VAL A 304 15.58 -10.38 9.07
CA VAL A 304 15.64 -9.17 8.25
C VAL A 304 16.91 -9.14 7.40
N LYS A 305 18.05 -9.54 7.97
CA LYS A 305 19.32 -9.64 7.23
C LYS A 305 19.21 -10.66 6.09
N ARG A 306 18.69 -11.86 6.35
CA ARG A 306 18.42 -12.89 5.33
C ARG A 306 17.45 -12.37 4.27
N ALA A 307 16.38 -11.67 4.65
CA ALA A 307 15.41 -11.09 3.72
C ALA A 307 16.04 -10.03 2.80
N ARG A 308 17.05 -9.29 3.27
CA ARG A 308 17.77 -8.29 2.45
C ARG A 308 18.74 -8.93 1.48
N THR A 309 19.40 -10.00 1.90
CA THR A 309 20.42 -10.70 1.08
C THR A 309 19.80 -11.67 0.08
N ALA A 310 18.58 -12.16 0.33
CA ALA A 310 17.88 -13.04 -0.59
C ALA A 310 17.87 -12.45 -2.01
N THR A 311 18.63 -13.06 -2.91
CA THR A 311 18.65 -12.68 -4.33
C THR A 311 17.45 -13.31 -5.01
N PRO A 312 16.84 -12.62 -5.98
CA PRO A 312 15.74 -13.17 -6.76
C PRO A 312 16.22 -14.30 -7.65
#